data_8d35a34c6ea3f03c5ae3a54bb6edbd8f
#
_entry.id   8d35a34c6ea3f03c5ae3a54bb6edbd8f
#
_cell.length_a   1.000
_cell.length_b   1.000
_cell.length_c   1.000
_cell.angle_alpha   90.00
_cell.angle_beta   90.00
_cell.angle_gamma   90.00
#
_symmetry.space_group_name_H-M   'P 1'
#
loop_
_entity.id
_entity.type
_entity.pdbx_description
1 polymer ?
#
loop_
_entity_poly.entity_id
_entity_poly.type
_entity_poly.pdbx_seq_one_letter_code
_entity_poly.pdbx_strand_id
1 'polypeptide(L)'
;MAKDRRGALTVHRNSIVGPFPFSSDPADRRGRFDTIGSTIYLADSRRCAYAEVLLGFRKNRAAIAKAAESIGWDANRYIEQVLADARTNGVDAPWTIAIDWQMDRSIYEIKLPGEGWWVRIDHVDTIAALERLTPTVAGMTEQVKLLTSGAVESENRDLTTLLAQVIRQQHLFDGSEPLGISYQSKTLMGRCWAYWDRRADAGIAPGSNDLVQLISENVGPDPEFHRVADHYQLPRMGARC
;
A
#
# COMPACT_ATOMS: atom_id res chain seq x y z
N MET A 1 0.77 9.85 -2.61
CA MET A 1 2.07 10.47 -2.23
C MET A 1 3.20 9.72 -2.91
N ALA A 2 4.20 10.43 -3.42
CA ALA A 2 5.37 9.83 -4.05
C ALA A 2 6.64 10.67 -3.80
N LYS A 3 7.82 10.08 -4.10
CA LYS A 3 9.07 10.85 -4.12
C LYS A 3 9.07 11.82 -5.30
N ASP A 4 9.47 13.06 -5.08
CA ASP A 4 9.41 14.14 -6.08
C ASP A 4 10.14 13.79 -7.38
N ARG A 5 11.29 13.13 -7.28
CA ARG A 5 12.06 12.66 -8.44
C ARG A 5 11.38 11.64 -9.33
N ARG A 6 10.29 10.99 -8.85
CA ARG A 6 9.53 9.97 -9.59
C ARG A 6 8.20 10.47 -10.11
N GLY A 7 7.60 11.48 -9.47
CA GLY A 7 6.26 11.96 -9.75
C GLY A 7 5.15 11.00 -9.27
N ALA A 8 3.90 11.45 -9.43
CA ALA A 8 2.73 10.76 -8.88
C ALA A 8 2.38 9.46 -9.60
N LEU A 9 2.57 9.41 -10.89
CA LEU A 9 2.07 8.34 -11.77
C LEU A 9 3.18 7.37 -12.24
N THR A 10 4.41 7.57 -11.78
CA THR A 10 5.50 6.66 -12.09
C THR A 10 5.63 5.62 -10.99
N VAL A 11 5.33 4.37 -11.32
CA VAL A 11 5.36 3.25 -10.39
C VAL A 11 6.29 2.14 -10.86
N HIS A 12 6.67 1.27 -9.94
CA HIS A 12 7.36 0.04 -10.30
C HIS A 12 6.43 -0.86 -11.10
N ARG A 13 6.94 -1.39 -12.20
CA ARG A 13 6.22 -2.33 -13.04
C ARG A 13 6.62 -3.75 -12.67
N ASN A 14 5.68 -4.49 -12.10
CA ASN A 14 5.89 -5.89 -11.78
C ASN A 14 5.91 -6.73 -13.08
N SER A 15 6.92 -7.57 -13.22
CA SER A 15 7.05 -8.47 -14.36
C SER A 15 6.81 -9.91 -13.95
N ILE A 16 6.37 -10.73 -14.92
CA ILE A 16 6.33 -12.19 -14.72
C ILE A 16 7.74 -12.74 -14.93
N VAL A 17 8.21 -13.50 -13.93
CA VAL A 17 9.31 -14.44 -14.10
C VAL A 17 8.86 -15.77 -13.50
N GLY A 18 8.48 -16.73 -14.33
CA GLY A 18 8.07 -18.06 -13.91
C GLY A 18 6.57 -18.27 -13.73
N PRO A 19 6.16 -19.40 -13.16
CA PRO A 19 4.75 -19.72 -12.99
C PRO A 19 4.07 -18.77 -12.02
N PHE A 20 2.80 -18.50 -12.32
CA PHE A 20 1.91 -17.74 -11.47
C PHE A 20 1.91 -18.23 -10.00
N PRO A 21 1.79 -17.35 -8.98
CA PRO A 21 1.62 -15.90 -9.12
C PRO A 21 2.92 -15.14 -8.91
N PHE A 22 3.57 -14.53 -9.81
CA PHE A 22 4.67 -13.60 -9.72
C PHE A 22 5.87 -14.02 -8.87
N SER A 23 6.99 -14.13 -9.43
CA SER A 23 8.16 -14.56 -8.68
C SER A 23 9.33 -13.60 -8.68
N SER A 24 9.28 -12.52 -9.48
CA SER A 24 10.44 -11.62 -9.58
C SER A 24 10.62 -10.71 -8.37
N ASP A 25 9.52 -10.30 -7.74
CA ASP A 25 9.58 -9.46 -6.56
C ASP A 25 9.20 -10.24 -5.30
N PRO A 26 10.03 -10.21 -4.24
CA PRO A 26 9.68 -10.82 -2.95
C PRO A 26 8.35 -10.29 -2.42
N ALA A 27 7.60 -11.15 -1.73
CA ALA A 27 6.26 -10.83 -1.21
C ALA A 27 6.24 -9.56 -0.34
N ASP A 28 7.29 -9.30 0.42
CA ASP A 28 7.45 -8.13 1.28
C ASP A 28 7.64 -6.81 0.52
N ARG A 29 7.99 -6.86 -0.76
CA ARG A 29 8.16 -5.69 -1.63
C ARG A 29 6.95 -5.39 -2.48
N ARG A 30 5.97 -6.30 -2.54
CA ARG A 30 4.73 -6.13 -3.30
C ARG A 30 3.68 -5.40 -2.48
N GLY A 31 2.92 -4.52 -3.12
CA GLY A 31 1.67 -4.01 -2.58
C GLY A 31 0.60 -5.11 -2.51
N ARG A 32 -0.42 -4.93 -1.68
CA ARG A 32 -1.48 -5.94 -1.47
C ARG A 32 -2.19 -6.38 -2.76
N PHE A 33 -2.42 -5.44 -3.66
CA PHE A 33 -3.19 -5.66 -4.88
C PHE A 33 -2.35 -5.38 -6.12
N ASP A 34 -1.03 -5.56 -6.00
CA ASP A 34 -0.16 -5.55 -7.15
C ASP A 34 -0.54 -6.68 -8.11
N THR A 35 -0.46 -6.36 -9.40
CA THR A 35 -0.66 -7.31 -10.47
C THR A 35 0.57 -7.30 -11.38
N ILE A 36 0.58 -8.16 -12.39
CA ILE A 36 1.54 -8.04 -13.47
C ILE A 36 1.32 -6.69 -14.15
N GLY A 37 2.39 -5.91 -14.29
CA GLY A 37 2.32 -4.56 -14.79
C GLY A 37 2.32 -3.50 -13.67
N SER A 38 1.78 -2.34 -13.97
CA SER A 38 1.82 -1.16 -13.12
C SER A 38 0.58 -1.04 -12.23
N THR A 39 0.79 -0.85 -10.94
CA THR A 39 -0.30 -0.60 -9.97
C THR A 39 -0.04 0.71 -9.25
N ILE A 40 -1.02 1.62 -9.27
CA ILE A 40 -0.98 2.91 -8.59
C ILE A 40 -1.93 2.88 -7.40
N TYR A 41 -1.42 3.17 -6.20
CA TYR A 41 -2.21 3.22 -4.97
C TYR A 41 -2.68 4.63 -4.67
N LEU A 42 -3.98 4.78 -4.40
CA LEU A 42 -4.66 6.03 -4.17
C LEU A 42 -5.48 5.95 -2.87
N ALA A 43 -5.81 7.10 -2.29
CA ALA A 43 -6.65 7.23 -1.11
C ALA A 43 -7.67 8.35 -1.30
N ASP A 44 -8.82 8.27 -0.60
CA ASP A 44 -9.91 9.25 -0.70
C ASP A 44 -9.59 10.62 -0.10
N SER A 45 -8.56 10.69 0.73
CA SER A 45 -8.18 11.91 1.42
C SER A 45 -6.68 11.94 1.72
N ARG A 46 -6.15 13.15 1.95
CA ARG A 46 -4.78 13.36 2.43
C ARG A 46 -4.53 12.59 3.73
N ARG A 47 -5.50 12.66 4.65
CA ARG A 47 -5.44 11.96 5.94
C ARG A 47 -5.28 10.44 5.76
N CYS A 48 -6.08 9.83 4.90
CA CYS A 48 -5.99 8.40 4.60
C CYS A 48 -4.65 8.06 3.93
N ALA A 49 -4.19 8.87 2.95
CA ALA A 49 -2.92 8.67 2.28
C ALA A 49 -1.72 8.72 3.25
N TYR A 50 -1.71 9.71 4.16
CA TYR A 50 -0.67 9.78 5.20
C TYR A 50 -0.75 8.61 6.17
N ALA A 51 -1.96 8.23 6.59
CA ALA A 51 -2.14 7.13 7.52
C ALA A 51 -1.59 5.81 6.98
N GLU A 52 -1.85 5.50 5.71
CA GLU A 52 -1.33 4.29 5.05
C GLU A 52 0.20 4.29 4.99
N VAL A 53 0.80 5.41 4.61
CA VAL A 53 2.27 5.48 4.45
C VAL A 53 2.99 5.54 5.79
N LEU A 54 2.46 6.30 6.76
CA LEU A 54 3.06 6.44 8.08
C LEU A 54 2.90 5.21 8.97
N LEU A 55 2.01 4.28 8.58
CA LEU A 55 1.84 3.01 9.29
C LEU A 55 3.17 2.25 9.43
N GLY A 56 4.03 2.31 8.41
CA GLY A 56 5.35 1.67 8.41
C GLY A 56 6.34 2.22 9.44
N PHE A 57 6.12 3.45 9.95
CA PHE A 57 6.96 4.04 11.01
C PHE A 57 6.49 3.67 12.43
N ARG A 58 5.32 3.04 12.58
CA ARG A 58 4.81 2.67 13.89
C ARG A 58 5.65 1.54 14.50
N LYS A 59 5.81 1.61 15.82
CA LYS A 59 6.47 0.55 16.59
C LYS A 59 5.69 -0.76 16.49
N ASN A 60 6.29 -1.79 15.91
CA ASN A 60 5.74 -3.14 15.97
C ASN A 60 5.97 -3.71 17.38
N ARG A 61 4.97 -3.58 18.25
CA ARG A 61 5.06 -4.00 19.65
C ARG A 61 5.40 -5.48 19.82
N ALA A 62 4.86 -6.35 18.97
CA ALA A 62 5.13 -7.79 19.02
C ALA A 62 6.58 -8.10 18.63
N ALA A 63 7.08 -7.48 17.56
CA ALA A 63 8.47 -7.65 17.15
C ALA A 63 9.45 -7.10 18.20
N ILE A 64 9.14 -5.96 18.80
CA ILE A 64 9.93 -5.37 19.88
C ILE A 64 9.96 -6.29 21.10
N ALA A 65 8.80 -6.80 21.54
CA ALA A 65 8.72 -7.73 22.67
C ALA A 65 9.56 -8.98 22.43
N LYS A 66 9.45 -9.59 21.27
CA LYS A 66 10.25 -10.77 20.88
C LYS A 66 11.75 -10.47 20.87
N ALA A 67 12.15 -9.31 20.33
CA ALA A 67 13.56 -8.92 20.31
C ALA A 67 14.11 -8.67 21.72
N ALA A 68 13.34 -7.99 22.56
CA ALA A 68 13.70 -7.75 23.97
C ALA A 68 13.84 -9.06 24.75
N GLU A 69 12.88 -9.96 24.61
CA GLU A 69 12.89 -11.28 25.26
C GLU A 69 14.13 -12.09 24.89
N SER A 70 14.55 -12.06 23.61
CA SER A 70 15.72 -12.80 23.13
C SER A 70 17.03 -12.42 23.81
N ILE A 71 17.09 -11.24 24.45
CA ILE A 71 18.25 -10.73 25.20
C ILE A 71 17.97 -10.53 26.68
N GLY A 72 16.84 -11.04 27.19
CA GLY A 72 16.46 -10.99 28.60
C GLY A 72 16.05 -9.59 29.09
N TRP A 73 15.53 -8.73 28.21
CA TRP A 73 15.08 -7.38 28.53
C TRP A 73 13.57 -7.26 28.41
N ASP A 74 13.00 -6.26 29.13
CA ASP A 74 11.65 -5.81 28.86
C ASP A 74 11.61 -4.89 27.61
N ALA A 75 10.42 -4.74 27.04
CA ALA A 75 10.24 -4.00 25.78
C ALA A 75 10.57 -2.50 25.91
N ASN A 76 10.34 -1.88 27.07
CA ASN A 76 10.63 -0.45 27.26
C ASN A 76 12.13 -0.21 27.34
N ARG A 77 12.84 -1.02 28.12
CA ARG A 77 14.31 -0.99 28.19
C ARG A 77 14.94 -1.20 26.80
N TYR A 78 14.41 -2.13 26.02
CA TYR A 78 14.87 -2.34 24.65
C TYR A 78 14.70 -1.09 23.79
N ILE A 79 13.50 -0.45 23.83
CA ILE A 79 13.23 0.79 23.09
C ILE A 79 14.18 1.90 23.52
N GLU A 80 14.37 2.12 24.82
CA GLU A 80 15.25 3.15 25.37
C GLU A 80 16.70 2.96 24.90
N GLN A 81 17.18 1.72 24.91
CA GLN A 81 18.54 1.42 24.45
C GLN A 81 18.69 1.67 22.95
N VAL A 82 17.75 1.21 22.12
CA VAL A 82 17.77 1.44 20.67
C VAL A 82 17.79 2.95 20.34
N LEU A 83 17.02 3.75 21.06
CA LEU A 83 17.00 5.20 20.91
C LEU A 83 18.31 5.86 21.41
N ALA A 84 18.92 5.33 22.47
CA ALA A 84 20.22 5.79 22.96
C ALA A 84 21.33 5.48 21.98
N ASP A 85 21.36 4.25 21.44
CA ASP A 85 22.34 3.82 20.44
C ASP A 85 22.26 4.66 19.16
N ALA A 86 21.04 4.95 18.67
CA ALA A 86 20.85 5.81 17.52
C ALA A 86 21.45 7.22 17.75
N ARG A 87 21.22 7.80 18.94
CA ARG A 87 21.80 9.10 19.33
C ARG A 87 23.33 9.05 19.40
N THR A 88 23.88 8.00 20.02
CA THR A 88 25.33 7.82 20.17
C THR A 88 26.04 7.65 18.81
N ASN A 89 25.39 6.93 17.89
CA ASN A 89 25.95 6.66 16.57
C ASN A 89 25.62 7.76 15.54
N GLY A 90 24.88 8.80 15.91
CA GLY A 90 24.51 9.90 15.02
C GLY A 90 23.63 9.48 13.85
N VAL A 91 22.85 8.39 14.00
CA VAL A 91 21.93 7.90 12.99
C VAL A 91 20.47 8.23 13.36
N ASP A 92 19.60 8.24 12.37
CA ASP A 92 18.18 8.45 12.60
C ASP A 92 17.61 7.37 13.50
N ALA A 93 16.93 7.80 14.54
CA ALA A 93 16.29 6.86 15.46
C ALA A 93 15.19 6.07 14.75
N PRO A 94 15.10 4.75 14.94
CA PRO A 94 13.97 3.96 14.45
C PRO A 94 12.64 4.57 14.91
N TRP A 95 11.60 4.43 14.09
CA TRP A 95 10.26 4.98 14.35
C TRP A 95 10.19 6.51 14.36
N THR A 96 11.19 7.18 13.81
CA THR A 96 11.23 8.63 13.63
C THR A 96 11.12 8.97 12.15
N ILE A 97 10.35 10.01 11.81
CA ILE A 97 10.25 10.47 10.43
C ILE A 97 11.39 11.46 10.18
N ALA A 98 12.38 11.04 9.39
CA ALA A 98 13.54 11.86 9.02
C ALA A 98 13.12 13.10 8.25
N ILE A 99 13.93 14.16 8.35
CA ILE A 99 13.70 15.41 7.61
C ILE A 99 13.75 15.17 6.10
N ASP A 100 14.72 14.42 5.61
CA ASP A 100 14.86 14.10 4.18
C ASP A 100 13.63 13.35 3.64
N TRP A 101 13.04 12.48 4.48
CA TRP A 101 11.81 11.77 4.10
C TRP A 101 10.66 12.75 3.89
N GLN A 102 10.58 13.83 4.67
CA GLN A 102 9.54 14.85 4.58
C GLN A 102 9.76 15.78 3.38
N MET A 103 11.04 16.08 3.08
CA MET A 103 11.41 17.06 2.07
C MET A 103 11.48 16.48 0.64
N ASP A 104 11.70 15.17 0.49
CA ASP A 104 11.83 14.54 -0.83
C ASP A 104 10.51 13.95 -1.37
N ARG A 105 9.38 14.29 -0.73
CA ARG A 105 8.05 13.76 -1.09
C ARG A 105 6.99 14.83 -1.19
N SER A 106 6.10 14.62 -2.13
CA SER A 106 4.88 15.40 -2.30
C SER A 106 3.64 14.53 -2.18
N ILE A 107 2.56 15.15 -1.69
CA ILE A 107 1.20 14.64 -1.82
C ILE A 107 0.63 15.13 -3.14
N TYR A 108 -0.09 14.27 -3.83
CA TYR A 108 -0.63 14.57 -5.14
C TYR A 108 -2.15 14.40 -5.12
N GLU A 109 -2.86 15.38 -5.67
CA GLU A 109 -4.26 15.23 -5.99
C GLU A 109 -4.38 14.62 -7.38
N ILE A 110 -5.13 13.51 -7.46
CA ILE A 110 -5.29 12.73 -8.68
C ILE A 110 -6.79 12.66 -9.00
N LYS A 111 -7.14 13.07 -10.21
CA LYS A 111 -8.47 12.83 -10.76
C LYS A 111 -8.57 11.39 -11.23
N LEU A 112 -9.57 10.68 -10.72
CA LEU A 112 -9.87 9.32 -11.16
C LEU A 112 -10.52 9.29 -12.55
N PRO A 113 -10.44 8.17 -13.29
CA PRO A 113 -11.22 7.95 -14.51
C PRO A 113 -12.70 8.24 -14.27
N GLY A 114 -13.33 8.94 -15.23
CA GLY A 114 -14.75 9.26 -15.16
C GLY A 114 -15.66 8.09 -15.53
N GLU A 115 -15.13 7.11 -16.26
CA GLU A 115 -15.84 5.94 -16.75
C GLU A 115 -15.11 4.66 -16.35
N GLY A 116 -15.86 3.55 -16.26
CA GLY A 116 -15.35 2.25 -15.86
C GLY A 116 -15.66 1.87 -14.43
N TRP A 117 -15.31 0.64 -14.05
CA TRP A 117 -15.75 0.02 -12.80
C TRP A 117 -14.59 -0.30 -11.88
N TRP A 118 -14.83 -0.12 -10.60
CA TRP A 118 -13.94 -0.52 -9.51
C TRP A 118 -14.53 -1.72 -8.78
N VAL A 119 -13.76 -2.79 -8.62
CA VAL A 119 -14.19 -3.94 -7.85
C VAL A 119 -13.95 -3.67 -6.36
N ARG A 120 -15.01 -3.72 -5.57
CA ARG A 120 -14.92 -3.66 -4.10
C ARG A 120 -14.53 -5.03 -3.56
N ILE A 121 -13.25 -5.19 -3.19
CA ILE A 121 -12.73 -6.49 -2.73
C ILE A 121 -13.39 -6.94 -1.42
N ASP A 122 -13.78 -6.00 -0.58
CA ASP A 122 -14.43 -6.17 0.72
C ASP A 122 -15.96 -6.41 0.63
N HIS A 123 -16.54 -6.44 -0.58
CA HIS A 123 -17.98 -6.63 -0.75
C HIS A 123 -18.34 -8.12 -0.77
N VAL A 124 -19.48 -8.47 -0.14
CA VAL A 124 -19.95 -9.85 -0.01
C VAL A 124 -20.08 -10.56 -1.36
N ASP A 125 -20.60 -9.88 -2.38
CA ASP A 125 -20.78 -10.48 -3.70
C ASP A 125 -19.44 -10.74 -4.41
N THR A 126 -18.44 -9.86 -4.19
CA THR A 126 -17.09 -10.07 -4.71
C THR A 126 -16.44 -11.28 -4.05
N ILE A 127 -16.54 -11.41 -2.73
CA ILE A 127 -16.00 -12.55 -1.99
C ILE A 127 -16.67 -13.85 -2.49
N ALA A 128 -18.00 -13.88 -2.62
CA ALA A 128 -18.72 -15.03 -3.12
C ALA A 128 -18.36 -15.37 -4.59
N ALA A 129 -18.11 -14.37 -5.42
CA ALA A 129 -17.63 -14.59 -6.79
C ALA A 129 -16.24 -15.21 -6.82
N LEU A 130 -15.30 -14.69 -6.01
CA LEU A 130 -13.95 -15.22 -5.89
C LEU A 130 -13.92 -16.65 -5.34
N GLU A 131 -14.78 -16.97 -4.38
CA GLU A 131 -14.92 -18.35 -3.87
C GLU A 131 -15.35 -19.33 -4.98
N ARG A 132 -16.28 -18.92 -5.84
CA ARG A 132 -16.69 -19.74 -7.00
C ARG A 132 -15.56 -19.95 -8.00
N LEU A 133 -14.64 -19.00 -8.14
CA LEU A 133 -13.48 -19.10 -9.02
C LEU A 133 -12.34 -19.91 -8.41
N THR A 134 -12.30 -20.06 -7.08
CA THR A 134 -11.20 -20.73 -6.36
C THR A 134 -10.81 -22.10 -6.94
N PRO A 135 -11.78 -23.02 -7.26
CA PRO A 135 -11.40 -24.33 -7.82
C PRO A 135 -10.79 -24.29 -9.21
N THR A 136 -10.99 -23.20 -9.96
CA THR A 136 -10.54 -23.06 -11.34
C THR A 136 -9.23 -22.31 -11.49
N VAL A 137 -8.74 -21.68 -10.40
CA VAL A 137 -7.53 -20.87 -10.42
C VAL A 137 -6.39 -21.61 -9.73
N ALA A 138 -5.35 -21.89 -10.48
CA ALA A 138 -4.16 -22.57 -9.97
C ALA A 138 -3.55 -21.80 -8.77
N GLY A 139 -3.26 -22.50 -7.69
CA GLY A 139 -2.68 -21.93 -6.47
C GLY A 139 -3.70 -21.32 -5.48
N MET A 140 -4.93 -21.01 -5.88
CA MET A 140 -5.93 -20.48 -4.95
C MET A 140 -6.38 -21.51 -3.91
N THR A 141 -6.59 -22.76 -4.31
CA THR A 141 -7.06 -23.82 -3.42
C THR A 141 -6.08 -24.10 -2.28
N GLU A 142 -4.79 -23.94 -2.52
CA GLU A 142 -3.76 -24.14 -1.50
C GLU A 142 -3.67 -22.93 -0.53
N GLN A 143 -3.95 -21.73 -1.02
CA GLN A 143 -3.86 -20.48 -0.27
C GLN A 143 -5.13 -20.16 0.53
N VAL A 144 -6.28 -20.67 0.09
CA VAL A 144 -7.60 -20.26 0.58
C VAL A 144 -8.37 -21.45 1.11
N LYS A 145 -8.45 -21.59 2.44
CA LYS A 145 -9.40 -22.52 3.08
C LYS A 145 -10.80 -21.95 3.17
N LEU A 146 -10.90 -20.65 3.42
CA LEU A 146 -12.13 -19.86 3.49
C LEU A 146 -11.80 -18.42 3.13
N LEU A 147 -12.52 -17.87 2.17
CA LEU A 147 -12.34 -16.48 1.77
C LEU A 147 -13.26 -15.59 2.63
N THR A 148 -12.64 -14.78 3.48
CA THR A 148 -13.34 -13.82 4.35
C THR A 148 -12.86 -12.40 4.04
N SER A 149 -13.57 -11.38 4.54
CA SER A 149 -13.08 -9.99 4.45
C SER A 149 -11.67 -9.84 5.04
N GLY A 150 -11.39 -10.48 6.16
CA GLY A 150 -10.05 -10.47 6.75
C GLY A 150 -8.99 -11.15 5.87
N ALA A 151 -9.34 -12.20 5.13
CA ALA A 151 -8.43 -12.87 4.20
C ALA A 151 -8.10 -11.99 2.99
N VAL A 152 -9.12 -11.36 2.37
CA VAL A 152 -8.93 -10.51 1.17
C VAL A 152 -8.18 -9.21 1.47
N GLU A 153 -8.16 -8.77 2.73
CA GLU A 153 -7.44 -7.58 3.19
C GLU A 153 -6.18 -7.89 4.00
N SER A 154 -5.79 -9.16 4.06
CA SER A 154 -4.65 -9.62 4.88
C SER A 154 -3.29 -9.10 4.38
N GLU A 155 -2.25 -9.35 5.19
CA GLU A 155 -0.84 -9.14 4.80
C GLU A 155 -0.26 -10.30 3.99
N ASN A 156 -1.04 -11.36 3.74
CA ASN A 156 -0.60 -12.44 2.87
C ASN A 156 -0.55 -11.94 1.42
N ARG A 157 0.63 -11.51 0.99
CA ARG A 157 0.84 -10.95 -0.36
C ARG A 157 0.65 -11.98 -1.46
N ASP A 158 0.93 -13.23 -1.19
CA ASP A 158 0.72 -14.30 -2.17
C ASP A 158 -0.77 -14.48 -2.47
N LEU A 159 -1.61 -14.43 -1.44
CA LEU A 159 -3.06 -14.46 -1.61
C LEU A 159 -3.58 -13.19 -2.25
N THR A 160 -3.28 -12.02 -1.69
CA THR A 160 -3.92 -10.78 -2.12
C THR A 160 -3.51 -10.35 -3.53
N THR A 161 -2.25 -10.59 -3.94
CA THR A 161 -1.82 -10.35 -5.32
C THR A 161 -2.41 -11.38 -6.29
N LEU A 162 -2.61 -12.63 -5.87
CA LEU A 162 -3.30 -13.64 -6.66
C LEU A 162 -4.75 -13.23 -6.92
N LEU A 163 -5.49 -12.83 -5.88
CA LEU A 163 -6.87 -12.34 -6.02
C LEU A 163 -6.94 -11.11 -6.95
N ALA A 164 -6.01 -10.16 -6.78
CA ALA A 164 -5.92 -8.99 -7.65
C ALA A 164 -5.71 -9.37 -9.12
N GLN A 165 -4.83 -10.32 -9.38
CA GLN A 165 -4.58 -10.80 -10.74
C GLN A 165 -5.80 -11.52 -11.34
N VAL A 166 -6.48 -12.34 -10.56
CA VAL A 166 -7.72 -13.00 -10.98
C VAL A 166 -8.78 -11.98 -11.36
N ILE A 167 -8.98 -10.95 -10.52
CA ILE A 167 -9.93 -9.87 -10.79
C ILE A 167 -9.53 -9.08 -12.04
N ARG A 168 -8.24 -8.76 -12.19
CA ARG A 168 -7.74 -8.02 -13.35
C ARG A 168 -8.04 -8.71 -14.68
N GLN A 169 -8.12 -10.04 -14.69
CA GLN A 169 -8.37 -10.85 -15.88
C GLN A 169 -9.86 -11.04 -16.19
N GLN A 170 -10.77 -10.59 -15.32
CA GLN A 170 -12.20 -10.73 -15.57
C GLN A 170 -12.72 -9.69 -16.53
N HIS A 171 -13.69 -10.08 -17.35
CA HIS A 171 -14.58 -9.17 -18.03
C HIS A 171 -15.86 -9.00 -17.22
N LEU A 172 -16.30 -7.76 -17.04
CA LEU A 172 -17.51 -7.42 -16.31
C LEU A 172 -18.74 -7.67 -17.18
N PHE A 173 -19.95 -7.51 -16.60
CA PHE A 173 -21.22 -7.80 -17.27
C PHE A 173 -21.45 -6.98 -18.56
N ASP A 174 -20.81 -5.81 -18.69
CA ASP A 174 -20.86 -4.94 -19.85
C ASP A 174 -19.71 -5.20 -20.85
N GLY A 175 -18.91 -6.24 -20.60
CA GLY A 175 -17.75 -6.59 -21.42
C GLY A 175 -16.50 -5.77 -21.13
N SER A 176 -16.56 -4.77 -20.23
CA SER A 176 -15.40 -3.97 -19.86
C SER A 176 -14.47 -4.73 -18.91
N GLU A 177 -13.24 -4.26 -18.82
CA GLU A 177 -12.27 -4.70 -17.80
C GLU A 177 -12.32 -3.79 -16.58
N PRO A 178 -12.16 -4.32 -15.34
CA PRO A 178 -12.11 -3.47 -14.16
C PRO A 178 -10.90 -2.53 -14.18
N LEU A 179 -11.10 -1.28 -13.75
CA LEU A 179 -10.04 -0.29 -13.57
C LEU A 179 -9.05 -0.70 -12.47
N GLY A 180 -9.54 -1.40 -11.48
CA GLY A 180 -8.77 -1.80 -10.33
C GLY A 180 -9.66 -2.24 -9.16
N ILE A 181 -9.07 -2.26 -7.98
CA ILE A 181 -9.72 -2.65 -6.73
C ILE A 181 -9.91 -1.43 -5.83
N SER A 182 -11.08 -1.32 -5.19
CA SER A 182 -11.29 -0.43 -4.04
C SER A 182 -11.43 -1.24 -2.76
N TYR A 183 -10.88 -0.74 -1.66
CA TYR A 183 -10.81 -1.44 -0.38
C TYR A 183 -10.80 -0.47 0.81
N GLN A 184 -11.19 -0.95 1.98
CA GLN A 184 -11.08 -0.17 3.22
C GLN A 184 -9.60 -0.03 3.61
N SER A 185 -9.19 1.18 3.96
CA SER A 185 -7.86 1.39 4.54
C SER A 185 -7.69 0.56 5.82
N LYS A 186 -6.53 -0.06 6.03
CA LYS A 186 -6.20 -0.76 7.29
C LYS A 186 -6.22 0.15 8.51
N THR A 187 -6.04 1.43 8.29
CA THR A 187 -6.08 2.43 9.34
C THR A 187 -7.49 2.86 9.68
N LEU A 188 -8.49 2.42 8.91
CA LEU A 188 -9.88 2.83 8.97
C LEU A 188 -10.10 4.34 8.75
N MET A 189 -9.09 5.06 8.24
CA MET A 189 -9.14 6.52 8.01
C MET A 189 -9.72 6.90 6.65
N GLY A 190 -10.19 5.94 5.87
CA GLY A 190 -10.79 6.18 4.57
C GLY A 190 -10.75 4.98 3.66
N ARG A 191 -11.08 5.19 2.40
CA ARG A 191 -11.05 4.18 1.34
C ARG A 191 -9.85 4.37 0.44
N CYS A 192 -9.30 3.27 -0.02
CA CYS A 192 -8.17 3.24 -0.94
C CYS A 192 -8.52 2.55 -2.24
N TRP A 193 -7.72 2.81 -3.26
CA TRP A 193 -7.82 2.16 -4.57
C TRP A 193 -6.43 1.67 -5.01
N ALA A 194 -6.44 0.55 -5.72
CA ALA A 194 -5.32 0.05 -6.49
C ALA A 194 -5.72 0.11 -7.97
N TYR A 195 -5.22 1.10 -8.69
CA TYR A 195 -5.47 1.31 -10.12
C TYR A 195 -4.45 0.52 -10.94
N TRP A 196 -4.92 -0.20 -11.96
CA TRP A 196 -4.07 -0.95 -12.88
C TRP A 196 -3.88 -0.16 -14.17
N ASP A 197 -2.69 0.39 -14.35
CA ASP A 197 -2.36 1.22 -15.51
C ASP A 197 -2.07 0.37 -16.75
N ARG A 198 -3.14 -0.21 -17.33
CA ARG A 198 -3.08 -1.10 -18.48
C ARG A 198 -2.51 -0.40 -19.71
N ARG A 199 -2.76 0.89 -19.89
CA ARG A 199 -2.26 1.66 -21.03
C ARG A 199 -0.75 1.82 -20.96
N ALA A 200 -0.21 2.19 -19.80
CA ALA A 200 1.23 2.24 -19.58
C ALA A 200 1.88 0.86 -19.79
N ASP A 201 1.21 -0.20 -19.32
CA ASP A 201 1.68 -1.57 -19.52
C ASP A 201 1.75 -1.97 -20.99
N ALA A 202 0.83 -1.48 -21.81
CA ALA A 202 0.81 -1.68 -23.24
C ALA A 202 1.71 -0.69 -24.02
N GLY A 203 2.40 0.23 -23.33
CA GLY A 203 3.19 1.28 -23.96
C GLY A 203 2.36 2.35 -24.69
N ILE A 204 1.09 2.49 -24.32
CA ILE A 204 0.15 3.44 -24.90
C ILE A 204 0.14 4.71 -24.05
N ALA A 205 0.20 5.88 -24.68
CA ALA A 205 0.13 7.16 -23.99
C ALA A 205 -1.18 7.31 -23.20
N PRO A 206 -1.18 8.06 -22.07
CA PRO A 206 -2.39 8.32 -21.30
C PRO A 206 -3.52 8.89 -22.17
N GLY A 207 -4.72 8.39 -21.94
CA GLY A 207 -5.94 8.84 -22.61
C GLY A 207 -6.77 9.78 -21.75
N SER A 208 -7.90 10.25 -22.28
CA SER A 208 -8.81 11.16 -21.59
C SER A 208 -9.49 10.55 -20.35
N ASN A 209 -9.56 9.21 -20.29
CA ASN A 209 -10.15 8.45 -19.19
C ASN A 209 -9.08 7.72 -18.35
N ASP A 210 -7.89 8.29 -18.24
CA ASP A 210 -6.83 7.77 -17.34
C ASP A 210 -6.68 8.68 -16.11
N LEU A 211 -5.79 8.29 -15.18
CA LEU A 211 -5.46 9.13 -14.03
C LEU A 211 -4.82 10.44 -14.48
N VAL A 212 -5.28 11.55 -13.92
CA VAL A 212 -4.71 12.87 -14.18
C VAL A 212 -4.23 13.50 -12.89
N GLN A 213 -2.95 13.88 -12.83
CA GLN A 213 -2.42 14.66 -11.74
C GLN A 213 -2.92 16.11 -11.85
N LEU A 214 -3.53 16.62 -10.77
CA LEU A 214 -4.05 18.00 -10.68
C LEU A 214 -3.09 18.90 -9.90
N ILE A 215 -2.79 18.55 -8.66
CA ILE A 215 -2.02 19.36 -7.71
C ILE A 215 -0.90 18.51 -7.12
N SER A 216 0.22 19.16 -6.80
CA SER A 216 1.26 18.56 -5.95
C SER A 216 1.68 19.56 -4.88
N GLU A 217 1.83 19.09 -3.66
CA GLU A 217 2.26 19.88 -2.51
C GLU A 217 3.27 19.11 -1.68
N ASN A 218 4.27 19.79 -1.13
CA ASN A 218 5.26 19.15 -0.26
C ASN A 218 4.62 18.60 1.01
N VAL A 219 5.12 17.45 1.47
CA VAL A 219 4.62 16.76 2.66
C VAL A 219 4.97 17.53 3.94
N GLY A 220 6.19 18.05 4.05
CA GLY A 220 6.68 18.66 5.29
C GLY A 220 5.78 19.76 5.88
N PRO A 221 5.27 20.73 5.10
CA PRO A 221 4.38 21.79 5.62
C PRO A 221 2.90 21.38 5.71
N ASP A 222 2.50 20.20 5.24
CA ASP A 222 1.08 19.81 5.20
C ASP A 222 0.51 19.56 6.61
N PRO A 223 -0.55 20.29 7.04
CA PRO A 223 -1.14 20.11 8.36
C PRO A 223 -1.70 18.69 8.62
N GLU A 224 -2.22 18.03 7.59
CA GLU A 224 -2.74 16.66 7.75
C GLU A 224 -1.63 15.65 7.98
N PHE A 225 -0.44 15.84 7.38
CA PHE A 225 0.74 15.06 7.69
C PHE A 225 1.06 15.14 9.21
N HIS A 226 1.10 16.36 9.74
CA HIS A 226 1.39 16.57 11.17
C HIS A 226 0.32 15.93 12.07
N ARG A 227 -0.96 16.11 11.75
CA ARG A 227 -2.07 15.51 12.52
C ARG A 227 -1.99 13.98 12.57
N VAL A 228 -1.68 13.33 11.45
CA VAL A 228 -1.55 11.87 11.40
C VAL A 228 -0.30 11.39 12.14
N ALA A 229 0.83 12.09 11.99
CA ALA A 229 2.05 11.78 12.72
C ALA A 229 1.84 11.89 14.24
N ASP A 230 1.14 12.93 14.71
CA ASP A 230 0.77 13.11 16.13
C ASP A 230 -0.18 12.01 16.62
N HIS A 231 -1.20 11.67 15.81
CA HIS A 231 -2.12 10.57 16.13
C HIS A 231 -1.38 9.23 16.31
N TYR A 232 -0.35 8.99 15.51
CA TYR A 232 0.50 7.79 15.63
C TYR A 232 1.64 7.93 16.63
N GLN A 233 1.77 9.08 17.28
CA GLN A 233 2.86 9.40 18.21
C GLN A 233 4.24 9.19 17.58
N LEU A 234 4.40 9.61 16.32
CA LEU A 234 5.65 9.49 15.58
C LEU A 234 6.51 10.75 15.77
N PRO A 235 7.71 10.63 16.33
CA PRO A 235 8.67 11.71 16.35
C PRO A 235 9.04 12.15 14.93
N ARG A 236 9.20 13.46 14.72
CA ARG A 236 9.62 14.05 13.45
C ARG A 236 10.93 14.81 13.67
N MET A 237 11.91 14.60 12.80
CA MET A 237 13.12 15.41 12.79
C MET A 237 12.85 16.74 12.08
N GLY A 238 13.44 17.82 12.57
CA GLY A 238 13.29 19.16 11.99
C GLY A 238 12.22 20.05 12.64
N ALA A 239 11.30 19.53 13.45
CA ALA A 239 10.46 20.35 14.33
C ALA A 239 11.23 20.69 15.61
N ARG A 240 12.28 21.51 15.50
CA ARG A 240 12.77 22.24 16.67
C ARG A 240 11.91 23.48 16.82
N CYS A 241 11.05 23.47 17.82
CA CYS A 241 10.44 24.69 18.35
C CYS A 241 11.51 25.64 18.82
#